data_180a406a7c2e4ba99ac058d7b6b866af
#
_entry.id   180a406a7c2e4ba99ac058d7b6b866af
#
_cell.length_a   1.000
_cell.length_b   1.000
_cell.length_c   1.000
_cell.angle_alpha   90.00
_cell.angle_beta   90.00
_cell.angle_gamma   90.00
#
_symmetry.space_group_name_H-M   'P 1'
#
loop_
_entity.id
_entity.type
_entity.pdbx_description
1 polymer ?
#
loop_
_entity_poly.entity_id
_entity_poly.type
_entity_poly.pdbx_seq_one_letter_code
_entity_poly.pdbx_strand_id
1 'polypeptide(L)' 'MGVKNNNLFSKKERIDQIRLIRSQHVGPVTYHRLMHRFGNAGDALRALPDISRQAGGKAPRLCTEDAAIREFENHEKA' A
#
# COMPACT_ATOMS: atom_id res chain seq x y z
N MET A 1 -22.89 11.89 5.99
CA MET A 1 -22.67 11.49 5.98
C MET A 1 -21.72 11.04 6.34
N GLY A 2 -21.57 11.23 6.75
CA GLY A 2 -20.51 10.91 7.21
C GLY A 2 -20.07 9.60 7.08
N VAL A 3 -20.54 9.03 7.10
CA VAL A 3 -20.19 7.94 6.98
C VAL A 3 -19.39 7.60 6.07
N LYS A 4 -19.36 8.28 5.35
CA LYS A 4 -18.67 8.14 4.44
C LYS A 4 -17.35 8.04 4.63
N ASN A 5 -16.86 8.60 5.50
CA ASN A 5 -15.52 8.56 5.79
C ASN A 5 -14.96 7.22 5.87
N ASN A 6 -15.70 6.32 6.39
CA ASN A 6 -15.28 4.98 6.50
C ASN A 6 -15.05 4.34 5.18
N ASN A 7 -15.74 4.82 4.18
CA ASN A 7 -15.63 4.24 2.88
C ASN A 7 -14.40 4.68 2.15
N LEU A 8 -13.86 5.82 2.52
CA LEU A 8 -12.64 6.27 1.88
C LEU A 8 -11.49 5.37 2.20
N PHE A 9 -11.47 4.85 3.44
CA PHE A 9 -10.37 4.03 3.87
C PHE A 9 -10.91 2.80 4.56
N SER A 10 -11.41 1.86 3.77
CA SER A 10 -11.84 0.59 4.31
C SER A 10 -10.66 -0.11 4.97
N LYS A 11 -10.95 -1.12 5.77
CA LYS A 11 -9.91 -1.90 6.41
C LYS A 11 -8.96 -2.48 5.38
N LYS A 12 -9.50 -2.98 4.27
CA LYS A 12 -8.66 -3.54 3.23
C LYS A 12 -7.73 -2.49 2.64
N GLU A 13 -8.25 -1.30 2.39
CA GLU A 13 -7.41 -0.24 1.85
C GLU A 13 -6.31 0.15 2.83
N ARG A 14 -6.59 0.19 4.11
CA ARG A 14 -5.57 0.50 5.10
C ARG A 14 -4.49 -0.56 5.14
N ILE A 15 -4.90 -1.82 5.05
CA ILE A 15 -3.94 -2.92 5.01
C ILE A 15 -3.09 -2.81 3.75
N ASP A 16 -3.70 -2.50 2.62
CA ASP A 16 -2.96 -2.33 1.38
C ASP A 16 -1.99 -1.15 1.46
N GLN A 17 -2.36 -0.08 2.16
CA GLN A 17 -1.46 1.05 2.36
C GLN A 17 -0.23 0.63 3.16
N ILE A 18 -0.43 -0.18 4.19
CA ILE A 18 0.70 -0.69 4.97
C ILE A 18 1.57 -1.58 4.09
N ARG A 19 0.97 -2.45 3.31
CA ARG A 19 1.72 -3.30 2.39
C ARG A 19 2.56 -2.46 1.45
N LEU A 20 1.98 -1.39 0.92
CA LEU A 20 2.68 -0.55 -0.05
C LEU A 20 3.87 0.16 0.58
N ILE A 21 3.66 0.82 1.71
CA ILE A 21 4.73 1.59 2.33
C ILE A 21 5.85 0.70 2.87
N ARG A 22 5.53 -0.54 3.21
CA ARG A 22 6.52 -1.48 3.72
C ARG A 22 7.18 -2.31 2.64
N SER A 23 6.74 -2.16 1.40
CA SER A 23 7.33 -2.92 0.31
C SER A 23 8.72 -2.39 -0.01
N GLN A 24 9.54 -3.27 -0.60
CA GLN A 24 10.91 -2.93 -0.92
C GLN A 24 10.98 -1.75 -1.88
N HIS A 25 11.87 -0.81 -1.60
CA HIS A 25 12.10 0.37 -2.45
C HIS A 25 10.94 1.38 -2.46
N VAL A 26 9.96 1.24 -1.57
CA VAL A 26 8.89 2.20 -1.49
C VAL A 26 9.10 3.04 -0.24
N GLY A 27 9.62 4.25 -0.42
CA GLY A 27 9.74 5.22 0.67
C GLY A 27 8.56 6.19 0.63
N PRO A 28 8.59 7.20 1.52
CA PRO A 28 7.45 8.14 1.60
C PRO A 28 7.17 8.87 0.30
N VAL A 29 8.19 9.29 -0.42
CA VAL A 29 7.98 10.02 -1.67
C VAL A 29 7.37 9.11 -2.72
N THR A 30 7.91 7.90 -2.86
CA THR A 30 7.37 6.94 -3.84
C THR A 30 5.95 6.56 -3.47
N TYR A 31 5.68 6.35 -2.17
CA TYR A 31 4.34 6.03 -1.71
C TYR A 31 3.34 7.10 -2.13
N HIS A 32 3.66 8.36 -1.88
CA HIS A 32 2.75 9.44 -2.24
C HIS A 32 2.53 9.54 -3.74
N ARG A 33 3.58 9.34 -4.53
CA ARG A 33 3.44 9.36 -5.98
C ARG A 33 2.53 8.25 -6.47
N LEU A 34 2.69 7.06 -5.92
CA LEU A 34 1.87 5.92 -6.32
C LEU A 34 0.42 6.13 -5.92
N MET A 35 0.18 6.64 -4.72
CA MET A 35 -1.18 6.93 -4.29
C MET A 35 -1.84 7.99 -5.15
N HIS A 36 -1.09 9.01 -5.51
CA HIS A 36 -1.61 10.06 -6.38
C HIS A 36 -1.94 9.52 -7.76
N ARG A 37 -1.08 8.65 -8.29
CA ARG A 37 -1.26 8.13 -9.64
C ARG A 37 -2.40 7.14 -9.72
N PHE A 38 -2.50 6.23 -8.75
CA PHE A 38 -3.47 5.15 -8.83
C PHE A 38 -4.73 5.37 -7.98
N GLY A 39 -4.67 6.27 -7.02
CA GLY A 39 -5.83 6.60 -6.21
C GLY A 39 -6.07 5.67 -5.04
N ASN A 40 -5.49 4.49 -5.05
CA ASN A 40 -5.61 3.56 -3.93
C ASN A 40 -4.42 2.62 -3.91
N ALA A 41 -4.17 2.03 -2.74
CA ALA A 41 -2.98 1.22 -2.56
C ALA A 41 -3.08 -0.14 -3.25
N GLY A 42 -4.28 -0.67 -3.38
CA GLY A 42 -4.44 -1.96 -4.04
C GLY A 42 -3.99 -1.94 -5.49
N ASP A 43 -4.41 -0.90 -6.22
CA ASP A 43 -4.00 -0.75 -7.61
C ASP A 43 -2.50 -0.48 -7.71
N ALA A 44 -1.97 0.33 -6.80
CA ALA A 44 -0.55 0.63 -6.79
C ALA A 44 0.27 -0.64 -6.57
N LEU A 45 -0.16 -1.50 -5.65
CA LEU A 45 0.53 -2.75 -5.40
C LEU A 45 0.55 -3.65 -6.64
N ARG A 46 -0.55 -3.70 -7.35
CA ARG A 46 -0.62 -4.52 -8.56
C ARG A 46 0.29 -4.00 -9.65
N ALA A 47 0.46 -2.68 -9.72
CA ALA A 47 1.28 -2.08 -10.76
C ALA A 47 2.77 -2.08 -10.41
N LEU A 48 3.11 -2.20 -9.16
CA LEU A 48 4.48 -2.03 -8.71
C LEU A 48 5.49 -2.96 -9.41
N PRO A 49 5.21 -4.26 -9.58
CA PRO A 49 6.16 -5.11 -10.29
C PRO A 49 6.43 -4.65 -11.72
N ASP A 50 5.40 -4.21 -12.42
CA ASP A 50 5.57 -3.75 -13.79
C ASP A 50 6.38 -2.46 -13.84
N ILE A 51 6.10 -1.54 -12.93
CA ILE A 51 6.84 -0.28 -12.87
C ILE A 51 8.32 -0.57 -12.63
N SER A 52 8.63 -1.47 -11.73
CA SER A 52 10.02 -1.81 -11.43
C SER A 52 10.71 -2.43 -12.63
N ARG A 53 10.02 -3.30 -13.36
CA ARG A 53 10.62 -3.92 -14.53
C ARG A 53 10.88 -2.90 -15.63
N GLN A 54 9.97 -1.95 -15.81
CA GLN A 54 10.14 -0.91 -16.81
C GLN A 54 11.34 -0.01 -16.49
N ALA A 55 11.63 0.14 -15.21
CA ALA A 55 12.78 0.92 -14.80
C ALA A 55 14.08 0.14 -14.86
N GLY A 56 14.02 -1.10 -15.33
CA GLY A 56 15.24 -1.90 -15.48
C GLY A 56 15.60 -2.72 -14.27
N GLY A 57 14.77 -2.72 -13.25
CA GLY A 57 15.05 -3.45 -12.03
C GLY A 57 14.27 -4.74 -11.93
N LYS A 58 14.55 -5.47 -10.88
CA LYS A 58 13.80 -6.67 -10.57
C LYS A 58 12.52 -6.26 -9.83
N ALA A 59 11.52 -7.13 -9.87
CA ALA A 59 10.31 -6.89 -9.12
C ALA A 59 10.65 -6.77 -7.64
N PRO A 60 10.10 -5.77 -6.94
CA PRO A 60 10.42 -5.59 -5.53
C PRO A 60 9.73 -6.64 -4.68
N ARG A 61 10.29 -6.87 -3.51
CA ARG A 61 9.65 -7.74 -2.55
C ARG A 61 8.50 -6.97 -1.91
N LEU A 62 7.29 -7.46 -2.08
CA LEU A 62 6.14 -6.81 -1.51
C LEU A 62 5.90 -7.30 -0.09
N CYS A 63 5.41 -6.40 0.76
CA CYS A 63 5.01 -6.79 2.11
C CYS A 63 3.82 -7.73 2.01
N THR A 64 3.84 -8.82 2.77
CA THR A 64 2.72 -9.77 2.73
C THR A 64 1.49 -9.21 3.41
N GLU A 65 0.35 -9.74 3.03
CA GLU A 65 -0.90 -9.33 3.65
C GLU A 65 -0.90 -9.68 5.14
N ASP A 66 -0.39 -10.85 5.48
CA ASP A 66 -0.35 -11.27 6.89
C ASP A 66 0.47 -10.32 7.75
N ALA A 67 1.61 -9.89 7.24
CA ALA A 67 2.45 -8.95 7.97
C ALA A 67 1.76 -7.61 8.16
N ALA A 68 1.07 -7.15 7.12
CA ALA A 68 0.35 -5.89 7.19
C ALA A 68 -0.83 -5.97 8.15
N ILE A 69 -1.53 -7.09 8.16
CA ILE A 69 -2.66 -7.28 9.06
C ILE A 69 -2.17 -7.24 10.50
N ARG A 70 -1.05 -7.88 10.78
CA ARG A 70 -0.48 -7.86 12.12
C ARG A 70 -0.14 -6.45 12.56
N GLU A 71 0.46 -5.69 11.68
CA GLU A 71 0.81 -4.31 11.99
C GLU A 71 -0.45 -3.48 12.23
N PHE A 72 -1.46 -3.66 11.39
CA PHE A 72 -2.72 -2.95 11.53
C PHE A 72 -3.37 -3.25 12.89
N GLU A 73 -3.40 -4.51 13.28
CA GLU A 73 -4.00 -4.91 14.54
C GLU A 73 -3.22 -4.38 15.73
N ASN A 74 -1.90 -4.35 15.63
CA ASN A 74 -1.09 -3.79 16.70
C ASN A 74 -1.35 -2.32 16.88
N HIS A 75 -1.55 -1.60 15.80
CA HIS A 75 -1.88 -0.18 15.87
C HIS A 75 -3.22 0.03 16.57
N GLU A 76 -4.18 -0.82 16.28
CA GLU A 76 -5.48 -0.67 16.89
C GLU A 76 -5.46 -0.92 18.38
N LYS A 77 -4.57 -1.81 18.82
CA LYS A 77 -4.46 -2.13 20.23
C LYS A 77 -3.68 -1.08 21.01
N ALA A 78 -2.86 -0.34 20.35
CA ALA A 78 -2.04 0.67 21.02
C ALA A 78 -2.86 1.93 21.45
#